data_f43a96591cb251cc0fce644f7bcf9065
#
_entry.id   f43a96591cb251cc0fce644f7bcf9065
#
_cell.length_a   1.000
_cell.length_b   1.000
_cell.length_c   1.000
_cell.angle_alpha   90.00
_cell.angle_beta   90.00
_cell.angle_gamma   90.00
#
_symmetry.space_group_name_H-M   'P 1'
#
loop_
_entity.id
_entity.type
_entity.pdbx_description
1 polymer ?
#
loop_
_entity_poly.entity_id
_entity_poly.type
_entity_poly.pdbx_seq_one_letter_code
_entity_poly.pdbx_strand_id
1 'polypeptide(L)'
;PPNYILQMMMKKLFILSLAAIGFVACSKRADYIVLSGKVEGTNGIPLELKIIGGEVDQPLHIKPDGTFQDTLRVPSNYYTIFNPQGIEIPLYLEQGDELGVNIDLTKMPLEIKFSGKDTLANAYLHKKADLTMEIQRSGGMQQLLVKAPAEFKTAVNEYSKKYTDLLKNTKNLSKDFVKKEEKAINYEMLYLKSIYKNAHQKLTQEEVALPKEFADELAKIDYDIAEDYNTYRAYKELVTNKLFDKFQDNENDENPWGKLIAHVKGLKSKNIKADLTRYFISGVSVANTPEENAELIKSIKENVKDTAALKELDRRIAVLERLKPGTDFPPFTAEDLNGKPVSYESLKDKLLYIDVWATWCKPCIKEIPSMKALQEAYKGKPVTFVSISVDQDKEAWKAAVQREKLSGIQLYTNLSMNRDFIDNYDLSGIPRFMLVKNGKIISISAPRPSDAKVKELINANL
;
A
#
# COMPACT_ATOMS: atom_id res chain seq x y z
N PRO A 1 13.75 -87.74 -6.59
CA PRO A 1 14.21 -87.14 -7.82
C PRO A 1 14.58 -85.68 -7.58
N PRO A 2 15.82 -85.29 -7.86
CA PRO A 2 16.38 -84.01 -7.48
C PRO A 2 15.87 -82.73 -8.26
N ASN A 3 15.01 -82.94 -9.22
CA ASN A 3 14.59 -81.89 -10.14
C ASN A 3 13.44 -80.98 -9.64
N TYR A 4 12.76 -81.38 -8.58
CA TYR A 4 11.61 -80.60 -8.08
C TYR A 4 12.00 -79.45 -7.16
N ILE A 5 13.09 -79.63 -6.42
CA ILE A 5 13.61 -78.61 -5.51
C ILE A 5 14.31 -77.45 -6.28
N LEU A 6 15.03 -77.83 -7.37
CA LEU A 6 15.70 -76.83 -8.22
C LEU A 6 14.71 -75.97 -9.02
N GLN A 7 13.58 -76.56 -9.49
CA GLN A 7 12.52 -75.82 -10.15
C GLN A 7 11.73 -74.92 -9.20
N MET A 8 11.59 -75.32 -7.94
CA MET A 8 10.94 -74.45 -6.92
C MET A 8 11.84 -73.26 -6.45
N MET A 9 13.15 -73.51 -6.39
CA MET A 9 14.13 -72.46 -6.10
C MET A 9 14.28 -71.49 -7.28
N MET A 10 14.26 -71.91 -8.50
CA MET A 10 14.29 -71.07 -9.69
C MET A 10 13.00 -70.26 -9.85
N LYS A 11 11.82 -70.75 -9.49
CA LYS A 11 10.58 -70.00 -9.47
C LYS A 11 10.55 -68.94 -8.35
N LYS A 12 11.17 -69.21 -7.21
CA LYS A 12 11.29 -68.20 -6.12
C LYS A 12 12.36 -67.13 -6.42
N LEU A 13 13.44 -67.44 -7.13
CA LEU A 13 14.40 -66.44 -7.61
C LEU A 13 13.83 -65.57 -8.74
N PHE A 14 12.97 -66.09 -9.60
CA PHE A 14 12.34 -65.31 -10.68
C PHE A 14 11.24 -64.39 -10.19
N ILE A 15 10.59 -64.69 -9.04
CA ILE A 15 9.60 -63.82 -8.40
C ILE A 15 10.29 -62.74 -7.57
N LEU A 16 11.50 -62.96 -7.06
CA LEU A 16 12.28 -61.93 -6.36
C LEU A 16 13.04 -61.00 -7.30
N SER A 17 13.30 -61.39 -8.57
CA SER A 17 13.92 -60.52 -9.57
C SER A 17 12.92 -59.65 -10.35
N LEU A 18 11.61 -60.00 -10.34
CA LEU A 18 10.55 -59.14 -10.93
C LEU A 18 9.98 -58.10 -9.92
N ALA A 19 10.32 -58.22 -8.63
CA ALA A 19 9.91 -57.24 -7.63
C ALA A 19 10.93 -56.08 -7.46
N ALA A 20 12.07 -56.11 -8.18
CA ALA A 20 13.10 -55.10 -8.12
C ALA A 20 13.19 -54.17 -9.38
N ILE A 21 12.27 -54.41 -10.37
CA ILE A 21 12.17 -53.55 -11.55
C ILE A 21 10.77 -52.97 -11.60
N GLY A 22 10.55 -51.99 -10.75
CA GLY A 22 9.30 -51.29 -10.82
C GLY A 22 9.07 -50.45 -9.60
N PHE A 23 9.72 -49.35 -9.54
CA PHE A 23 9.21 -48.12 -8.95
C PHE A 23 10.35 -47.09 -8.96
N VAL A 24 10.94 -46.85 -10.12
CA VAL A 24 11.28 -45.47 -10.47
C VAL A 24 10.04 -44.90 -11.14
N ALA A 25 8.93 -44.93 -10.42
CA ALA A 25 7.87 -43.96 -10.68
C ALA A 25 8.49 -42.62 -10.38
N CYS A 26 8.71 -41.84 -11.42
CA CYS A 26 8.85 -40.41 -11.32
C CYS A 26 7.55 -39.93 -10.64
N SER A 27 7.48 -39.98 -9.31
CA SER A 27 6.37 -39.39 -8.57
C SER A 27 6.46 -37.91 -8.86
N LYS A 28 5.56 -37.40 -9.70
CA LYS A 28 5.40 -35.95 -9.84
C LYS A 28 5.30 -35.41 -8.43
N ARG A 29 6.19 -34.48 -8.07
CA ARG A 29 6.10 -33.75 -6.81
C ARG A 29 4.66 -33.24 -6.67
N ALA A 30 4.06 -33.38 -5.52
CA ALA A 30 2.70 -32.90 -5.31
C ALA A 30 2.59 -31.40 -5.67
N ASP A 31 1.49 -31.01 -6.28
CA ASP A 31 1.21 -29.62 -6.69
C ASP A 31 0.60 -28.78 -5.56
N TYR A 32 0.74 -29.25 -4.32
CA TYR A 32 0.24 -28.60 -3.12
C TYR A 32 1.27 -28.65 -1.99
N ILE A 33 1.04 -27.87 -0.96
CA ILE A 33 1.81 -27.77 0.28
C ILE A 33 0.86 -28.09 1.44
N VAL A 34 1.28 -28.89 2.40
CA VAL A 34 0.54 -29.05 3.65
C VAL A 34 1.17 -28.18 4.72
N LEU A 35 0.43 -27.19 5.19
CA LEU A 35 0.83 -26.33 6.29
C LEU A 35 -0.01 -26.68 7.52
N SER A 36 0.65 -27.06 8.61
CA SER A 36 -0.01 -27.48 9.85
C SER A 36 0.65 -26.85 11.07
N GLY A 37 0.00 -26.93 12.21
CA GLY A 37 0.60 -26.47 13.45
C GLY A 37 -0.37 -26.24 14.58
N LYS A 38 0.14 -25.53 15.60
CA LYS A 38 -0.65 -25.14 16.76
C LYS A 38 -0.29 -23.71 17.16
N VAL A 39 -1.31 -22.92 17.48
CA VAL A 39 -1.15 -21.60 18.10
C VAL A 39 -1.52 -21.72 19.56
N GLU A 40 -0.56 -21.47 20.45
CA GLU A 40 -0.75 -21.47 21.91
C GLU A 40 -0.99 -20.06 22.43
N GLY A 41 -1.77 -19.95 23.51
CA GLY A 41 -2.04 -18.65 24.15
C GLY A 41 -3.19 -17.84 23.53
N THR A 42 -4.03 -18.47 22.72
CA THR A 42 -5.24 -17.81 22.15
C THR A 42 -6.30 -17.51 23.22
N ASN A 43 -6.24 -18.19 24.39
CA ASN A 43 -7.20 -18.04 25.50
C ASN A 43 -8.66 -18.12 25.07
N GLY A 44 -8.97 -18.94 24.04
CA GLY A 44 -10.30 -19.09 23.49
C GLY A 44 -10.77 -17.94 22.60
N ILE A 45 -9.95 -16.95 22.32
CA ILE A 45 -10.23 -15.87 21.37
C ILE A 45 -10.00 -16.41 19.97
N PRO A 46 -10.98 -16.34 19.05
CA PRO A 46 -10.76 -16.70 17.66
C PRO A 46 -9.62 -15.84 17.07
N LEU A 47 -8.60 -16.51 16.57
CA LEU A 47 -7.48 -15.87 15.92
C LEU A 47 -7.61 -16.06 14.41
N GLU A 48 -7.72 -14.96 13.67
CA GLU A 48 -7.69 -15.00 12.21
C GLU A 48 -6.24 -14.88 11.74
N LEU A 49 -5.69 -15.97 11.20
CA LEU A 49 -4.42 -15.97 10.49
C LEU A 49 -4.66 -16.17 9.00
N LYS A 50 -3.82 -15.52 8.22
CA LYS A 50 -3.77 -15.69 6.77
C LYS A 50 -2.39 -16.07 6.32
N ILE A 51 -2.29 -16.74 5.16
CA ILE A 51 -1.05 -16.87 4.41
C ILE A 51 -1.09 -15.87 3.26
N ILE A 52 -0.08 -15.02 3.18
CA ILE A 52 0.05 -14.00 2.13
C ILE A 52 1.41 -14.11 1.44
N GLY A 53 1.46 -13.86 0.14
CA GLY A 53 2.69 -13.83 -0.65
C GLY A 53 2.41 -13.87 -2.15
N GLY A 54 3.10 -13.07 -2.93
CA GLY A 54 2.79 -12.91 -4.34
C GLY A 54 1.35 -12.44 -4.57
N GLU A 55 0.54 -13.28 -5.23
CA GLU A 55 -0.91 -13.06 -5.45
C GLU A 55 -1.78 -13.81 -4.44
N VAL A 56 -1.18 -14.46 -3.44
CA VAL A 56 -1.89 -15.30 -2.47
C VAL A 56 -2.31 -14.48 -1.26
N ASP A 57 -3.59 -14.56 -0.92
CA ASP A 57 -4.20 -14.08 0.32
C ASP A 57 -5.27 -15.10 0.74
N GLN A 58 -4.88 -16.08 1.57
CA GLN A 58 -5.74 -17.17 1.98
C GLN A 58 -5.82 -17.28 3.50
N PRO A 59 -7.03 -17.44 4.09
CA PRO A 59 -7.17 -17.70 5.51
C PRO A 59 -6.61 -19.08 5.88
N LEU A 60 -6.07 -19.19 7.11
CA LEU A 60 -5.75 -20.46 7.75
C LEU A 60 -6.91 -20.86 8.68
N HIS A 61 -7.29 -22.13 8.65
CA HIS A 61 -8.43 -22.66 9.39
C HIS A 61 -8.01 -23.14 10.79
N ILE A 62 -7.98 -22.21 11.75
CA ILE A 62 -7.59 -22.49 13.15
C ILE A 62 -8.80 -23.03 13.92
N LYS A 63 -8.64 -24.22 14.51
CA LYS A 63 -9.64 -24.84 15.36
C LYS A 63 -9.68 -24.18 16.76
N PRO A 64 -10.73 -24.38 17.56
CA PRO A 64 -10.83 -23.82 18.91
C PRO A 64 -9.70 -24.25 19.86
N ASP A 65 -9.06 -25.39 19.63
CA ASP A 65 -7.90 -25.89 20.41
C ASP A 65 -6.55 -25.28 19.94
N GLY A 66 -6.59 -24.34 18.96
CA GLY A 66 -5.43 -23.69 18.37
C GLY A 66 -4.74 -24.48 17.27
N THR A 67 -5.17 -25.73 16.98
CA THR A 67 -4.57 -26.52 15.88
C THR A 67 -5.10 -26.09 14.53
N PHE A 68 -4.26 -26.24 13.49
CA PHE A 68 -4.65 -26.02 12.10
C PHE A 68 -3.92 -27.01 11.18
N GLN A 69 -4.55 -27.32 10.05
CA GLN A 69 -3.94 -28.03 8.95
C GLN A 69 -4.65 -27.64 7.66
N ASP A 70 -3.92 -26.97 6.79
CA ASP A 70 -4.41 -26.50 5.51
C ASP A 70 -3.60 -27.09 4.36
N THR A 71 -4.30 -27.44 3.28
CA THR A 71 -3.66 -27.85 2.02
C THR A 71 -3.68 -26.65 1.08
N LEU A 72 -2.50 -26.11 0.81
CA LEU A 72 -2.32 -24.90 0.02
C LEU A 72 -1.95 -25.28 -1.42
N ARG A 73 -2.77 -24.92 -2.40
CA ARG A 73 -2.47 -25.07 -3.82
C ARG A 73 -1.88 -23.78 -4.37
N VAL A 74 -0.66 -23.52 -3.94
CA VAL A 74 0.08 -22.29 -4.25
C VAL A 74 1.46 -22.63 -4.83
N PRO A 75 2.08 -21.74 -5.61
CA PRO A 75 3.43 -21.99 -6.13
C PRO A 75 4.48 -22.02 -5.01
N SER A 76 5.63 -22.63 -5.30
CA SER A 76 6.81 -22.54 -4.41
C SER A 76 7.30 -21.08 -4.34
N ASN A 77 7.26 -20.45 -3.15
CA ASN A 77 7.58 -19.04 -3.00
C ASN A 77 7.83 -18.67 -1.53
N TYR A 78 8.16 -17.37 -1.31
CA TYR A 78 8.09 -16.74 0.00
C TYR A 78 6.66 -16.39 0.34
N TYR A 79 6.30 -16.65 1.59
CA TYR A 79 5.00 -16.36 2.17
C TYR A 79 5.17 -15.74 3.55
N THR A 80 4.09 -15.20 4.08
CA THR A 80 4.04 -14.71 5.46
C THR A 80 2.76 -15.23 6.11
N ILE A 81 2.86 -15.86 7.28
CA ILE A 81 1.69 -15.99 8.15
C ILE A 81 1.44 -14.62 8.74
N PHE A 82 0.28 -14.07 8.48
CA PHE A 82 -0.08 -12.69 8.77
C PHE A 82 -1.37 -12.61 9.59
N ASN A 83 -1.40 -11.60 10.46
CA ASN A 83 -2.58 -11.21 11.21
C ASN A 83 -2.54 -9.68 11.43
N PRO A 84 -3.67 -8.96 11.30
CA PRO A 84 -3.71 -7.50 11.46
C PRO A 84 -3.28 -7.00 12.85
N GLN A 85 -3.28 -7.87 13.87
CA GLN A 85 -2.87 -7.55 15.24
C GLN A 85 -1.35 -7.63 15.46
N GLY A 86 -0.56 -7.90 14.42
CA GLY A 86 0.91 -7.78 14.47
C GLY A 86 1.68 -9.10 14.41
N ILE A 87 1.05 -10.21 14.00
CA ILE A 87 1.78 -11.44 13.70
C ILE A 87 2.25 -11.38 12.25
N GLU A 88 3.57 -11.43 12.05
CA GLU A 88 4.21 -11.57 10.74
C GLU A 88 5.32 -12.61 10.84
N ILE A 89 5.07 -13.82 10.30
CA ILE A 89 6.03 -14.92 10.31
C ILE A 89 6.42 -15.23 8.87
N PRO A 90 7.65 -14.90 8.45
CA PRO A 90 8.12 -15.20 7.11
C PRO A 90 8.31 -16.71 6.93
N LEU A 91 7.88 -17.22 5.79
CA LEU A 91 7.99 -18.61 5.39
C LEU A 91 8.57 -18.73 3.97
N TYR A 92 9.27 -19.82 3.72
CA TYR A 92 9.57 -20.32 2.40
C TYR A 92 8.89 -21.69 2.24
N LEU A 93 8.01 -21.81 1.28
CA LEU A 93 7.21 -23.00 1.04
C LEU A 93 7.47 -23.54 -0.36
N GLU A 94 7.69 -24.84 -0.48
CA GLU A 94 7.84 -25.53 -1.76
C GLU A 94 6.73 -26.55 -1.97
N GLN A 95 6.22 -26.65 -3.21
CA GLN A 95 5.25 -27.66 -3.57
C GLN A 95 5.78 -29.07 -3.25
N GLY A 96 4.92 -29.90 -2.67
CA GLY A 96 5.28 -31.24 -2.17
C GLY A 96 5.87 -31.25 -0.76
N ASP A 97 5.87 -30.14 -0.06
CA ASP A 97 6.31 -30.06 1.34
C ASP A 97 5.16 -30.23 2.33
N GLU A 98 5.53 -30.72 3.51
CA GLU A 98 4.70 -30.74 4.71
C GLU A 98 5.48 -29.99 5.80
N LEU A 99 5.01 -28.76 6.11
CA LEU A 99 5.64 -27.90 7.12
C LEU A 99 4.72 -27.74 8.32
N GLY A 100 5.25 -28.04 9.51
CA GLY A 100 4.62 -27.72 10.79
C GLY A 100 5.15 -26.41 11.34
N VAL A 101 4.26 -25.53 11.80
CA VAL A 101 4.58 -24.23 12.41
C VAL A 101 3.83 -24.09 13.72
N ASN A 102 4.52 -24.24 14.84
CA ASN A 102 3.95 -24.00 16.16
C ASN A 102 4.32 -22.60 16.64
N ILE A 103 3.32 -21.84 17.08
CA ILE A 103 3.42 -20.43 17.45
C ILE A 103 2.98 -20.31 18.91
N ASP A 104 3.85 -19.82 19.77
CA ASP A 104 3.53 -19.52 21.19
C ASP A 104 3.36 -18.01 21.38
N LEU A 105 2.09 -17.57 21.50
CA LEU A 105 1.72 -16.17 21.71
C LEU A 105 1.95 -15.73 23.18
N THR A 106 2.26 -16.63 24.08
CA THR A 106 2.56 -16.30 25.49
C THR A 106 3.96 -15.76 25.68
N LYS A 107 4.81 -15.88 24.66
CA LYS A 107 6.20 -15.44 24.67
C LYS A 107 6.40 -14.12 23.95
N MET A 108 7.31 -13.30 24.45
CA MET A 108 7.74 -12.06 23.82
C MET A 108 9.28 -12.00 23.83
N PRO A 109 9.97 -12.11 22.69
CA PRO A 109 9.41 -12.28 21.33
C PRO A 109 8.69 -13.63 21.16
N LEU A 110 7.85 -13.72 20.10
CA LEU A 110 7.13 -14.95 19.77
C LEU A 110 8.08 -16.13 19.62
N GLU A 111 7.78 -17.25 20.27
CA GLU A 111 8.51 -18.49 20.05
C GLU A 111 7.87 -19.28 18.90
N ILE A 112 8.66 -19.56 17.87
CA ILE A 112 8.21 -20.25 16.67
C ILE A 112 9.06 -21.52 16.48
N LYS A 113 8.38 -22.66 16.34
CA LYS A 113 9.03 -23.96 16.11
C LYS A 113 8.57 -24.55 14.80
N PHE A 114 9.53 -24.93 13.96
CA PHE A 114 9.28 -25.59 12.69
C PHE A 114 9.51 -27.09 12.80
N SER A 115 8.70 -27.88 12.10
CA SER A 115 8.82 -29.33 11.99
C SER A 115 8.46 -29.81 10.57
N GLY A 116 8.85 -31.01 10.23
CA GLY A 116 8.60 -31.57 8.90
C GLY A 116 9.74 -31.26 7.92
N LYS A 117 9.41 -31.00 6.67
CA LYS A 117 10.36 -30.77 5.58
C LYS A 117 10.71 -29.28 5.45
N ASP A 118 11.91 -28.97 4.96
CA ASP A 118 12.43 -27.61 4.75
C ASP A 118 12.45 -26.68 5.98
N THR A 119 12.56 -27.29 7.16
CA THR A 119 12.67 -26.57 8.42
C THR A 119 13.88 -25.64 8.48
N LEU A 120 14.98 -25.97 7.78
CA LEU A 120 16.22 -25.16 7.81
C LEU A 120 16.04 -23.81 7.13
N ALA A 121 15.38 -23.77 5.99
CA ALA A 121 15.09 -22.51 5.29
C ALA A 121 14.19 -21.62 6.15
N ASN A 122 13.15 -22.19 6.76
CA ASN A 122 12.22 -21.46 7.61
C ASN A 122 12.85 -21.01 8.94
N ALA A 123 13.69 -21.84 9.55
CA ALA A 123 14.48 -21.45 10.72
C ALA A 123 15.48 -20.33 10.42
N TYR A 124 16.08 -20.34 9.22
CA TYR A 124 16.92 -19.23 8.75
C TYR A 124 16.12 -17.93 8.58
N LEU A 125 14.94 -17.97 7.93
CA LEU A 125 14.09 -16.80 7.75
C LEU A 125 13.64 -16.22 9.11
N HIS A 126 13.36 -17.06 10.08
CA HIS A 126 13.03 -16.62 11.43
C HIS A 126 14.21 -15.90 12.09
N LYS A 127 15.43 -16.47 12.02
CA LYS A 127 16.64 -15.79 12.50
C LYS A 127 16.94 -14.48 11.78
N LYS A 128 16.67 -14.42 10.46
CA LYS A 128 16.79 -13.19 9.69
C LYS A 128 15.79 -12.12 10.17
N ALA A 129 14.55 -12.52 10.49
CA ALA A 129 13.56 -11.64 11.07
C ALA A 129 13.97 -11.12 12.45
N ASP A 130 14.51 -11.99 13.32
CA ASP A 130 15.04 -11.59 14.63
C ASP A 130 16.18 -10.57 14.49
N LEU A 131 17.12 -10.81 13.58
CA LEU A 131 18.20 -9.86 13.25
C LEU A 131 17.65 -8.51 12.77
N THR A 132 16.61 -8.52 11.94
CA THR A 132 15.95 -7.30 11.49
C THR A 132 15.31 -6.55 12.66
N MET A 133 14.65 -7.26 13.59
CA MET A 133 14.08 -6.66 14.78
C MET A 133 15.15 -6.12 15.75
N GLU A 134 16.29 -6.77 15.88
CA GLU A 134 17.43 -6.26 16.64
C GLU A 134 17.95 -4.94 16.06
N ILE A 135 18.12 -4.89 14.74
CA ILE A 135 18.51 -3.67 14.03
C ILE A 135 17.47 -2.56 14.25
N GLN A 136 16.18 -2.88 14.25
CA GLN A 136 15.12 -1.91 14.51
C GLN A 136 15.14 -1.39 15.96
N ARG A 137 15.38 -2.25 16.95
CA ARG A 137 15.47 -1.86 18.36
C ARG A 137 16.69 -0.97 18.65
N SER A 138 17.78 -1.14 17.92
CA SER A 138 19.02 -0.33 18.08
C SER A 138 18.95 1.06 17.46
N GLY A 139 17.74 1.51 17.09
CA GLY A 139 17.48 2.85 16.54
C GLY A 139 16.65 2.86 15.25
N GLY A 140 16.52 1.70 14.64
CA GLY A 140 15.57 1.43 13.58
C GLY A 140 15.83 2.14 12.25
N MET A 141 14.91 1.90 11.35
CA MET A 141 14.90 2.47 10.01
C MET A 141 14.92 4.01 10.03
N GLN A 142 14.21 4.61 10.98
CA GLN A 142 14.13 6.06 11.08
C GLN A 142 15.48 6.69 11.39
N GLN A 143 16.25 6.12 12.36
CA GLN A 143 17.61 6.60 12.66
C GLN A 143 18.58 6.37 11.52
N LEU A 144 18.40 5.29 10.76
CA LEU A 144 19.18 5.04 9.55
C LEU A 144 18.95 6.12 8.49
N LEU A 145 17.69 6.46 8.25
CA LEU A 145 17.29 7.39 7.19
C LEU A 145 17.61 8.86 7.49
N VAL A 146 17.82 9.24 8.75
CA VAL A 146 18.26 10.62 9.11
C VAL A 146 19.78 10.80 9.11
N LYS A 147 20.57 9.74 8.91
CA LYS A 147 22.04 9.82 8.84
C LYS A 147 22.50 10.61 7.62
N ALA A 148 23.63 11.30 7.75
CA ALA A 148 24.31 11.90 6.60
C ALA A 148 24.69 10.85 5.53
N PRO A 149 24.83 11.21 4.24
CA PRO A 149 25.03 10.24 3.17
C PRO A 149 26.18 9.24 3.37
N ALA A 150 27.33 9.69 3.91
CA ALA A 150 28.46 8.80 4.19
C ALA A 150 28.19 7.81 5.32
N GLU A 151 27.53 8.25 6.39
CA GLU A 151 27.13 7.38 7.50
C GLU A 151 26.04 6.40 7.10
N PHE A 152 25.06 6.86 6.30
CA PHE A 152 24.04 6.02 5.70
C PHE A 152 24.64 4.89 4.86
N LYS A 153 25.61 5.24 3.97
CA LYS A 153 26.33 4.25 3.17
C LYS A 153 27.02 3.19 4.04
N THR A 154 27.73 3.62 5.09
CA THR A 154 28.41 2.71 6.03
C THR A 154 27.41 1.77 6.69
N ALA A 155 26.31 2.30 7.22
CA ALA A 155 25.29 1.52 7.91
C ALA A 155 24.57 0.50 6.99
N VAL A 156 24.23 0.89 5.77
CA VAL A 156 23.62 -0.04 4.78
C VAL A 156 24.60 -1.17 4.43
N ASN A 157 25.87 -0.88 4.26
CA ASN A 157 26.88 -1.91 4.00
C ASN A 157 27.07 -2.86 5.19
N GLU A 158 27.02 -2.35 6.42
CA GLU A 158 27.05 -3.18 7.65
C GLU A 158 25.80 -4.09 7.75
N TYR A 159 24.62 -3.58 7.42
CA TYR A 159 23.40 -4.40 7.40
C TYR A 159 23.47 -5.48 6.32
N SER A 160 23.89 -5.12 5.11
CA SER A 160 24.11 -6.09 4.05
C SER A 160 25.09 -7.20 4.49
N LYS A 161 26.18 -6.82 5.16
CA LYS A 161 27.15 -7.78 5.70
C LYS A 161 26.52 -8.70 6.74
N LYS A 162 25.77 -8.19 7.71
CA LYS A 162 25.10 -9.01 8.74
C LYS A 162 24.19 -10.06 8.12
N TYR A 163 23.36 -9.70 7.12
CA TYR A 163 22.46 -10.64 6.45
C TYR A 163 23.24 -11.68 5.62
N THR A 164 24.26 -11.25 4.89
CA THR A 164 25.09 -12.17 4.09
C THR A 164 25.92 -13.11 4.97
N ASP A 165 26.42 -12.65 6.11
CA ASP A 165 27.13 -13.49 7.07
C ASP A 165 26.17 -14.53 7.70
N LEU A 166 24.94 -14.14 8.06
CA LEU A 166 23.92 -15.06 8.55
C LEU A 166 23.64 -16.18 7.53
N LEU A 167 23.46 -15.79 6.23
CA LEU A 167 23.22 -16.74 5.16
C LEU A 167 24.40 -17.73 4.98
N LYS A 168 25.62 -17.21 4.92
CA LYS A 168 26.85 -18.02 4.75
C LYS A 168 27.12 -18.98 5.92
N ASN A 169 26.77 -18.54 7.13
CA ASN A 169 26.99 -19.34 8.35
C ASN A 169 25.91 -20.37 8.60
N THR A 170 24.76 -20.28 7.92
CA THR A 170 23.68 -21.29 8.01
C THR A 170 24.00 -22.45 7.07
N LYS A 171 24.44 -23.57 7.67
CA LYS A 171 24.83 -24.77 6.91
C LYS A 171 23.60 -25.54 6.42
N ASN A 172 23.84 -26.35 5.36
CA ASN A 172 22.88 -27.31 4.82
C ASN A 172 21.61 -26.70 4.19
N LEU A 173 21.59 -25.41 3.90
CA LEU A 173 20.56 -24.80 3.06
C LEU A 173 20.71 -25.31 1.61
N SER A 174 19.59 -25.47 0.90
CA SER A 174 19.62 -25.83 -0.52
C SER A 174 20.29 -24.74 -1.36
N LYS A 175 20.99 -25.13 -2.42
CA LYS A 175 21.64 -24.17 -3.32
C LYS A 175 20.66 -23.18 -3.96
N ASP A 176 19.44 -23.66 -4.26
CA ASP A 176 18.40 -22.83 -4.86
C ASP A 176 17.85 -21.81 -3.86
N PHE A 177 17.66 -22.21 -2.61
CA PHE A 177 17.28 -21.29 -1.54
C PHE A 177 18.35 -20.23 -1.29
N VAL A 178 19.65 -20.61 -1.21
CA VAL A 178 20.76 -19.67 -1.02
C VAL A 178 20.78 -18.63 -2.15
N LYS A 179 20.64 -19.06 -3.40
CA LYS A 179 20.55 -18.14 -4.55
C LYS A 179 19.39 -17.15 -4.44
N LYS A 180 18.23 -17.63 -4.03
CA LYS A 180 17.05 -16.77 -3.83
C LYS A 180 17.27 -15.78 -2.71
N GLU A 181 17.88 -16.19 -1.59
CA GLU A 181 18.17 -15.31 -0.45
C GLU A 181 19.25 -14.27 -0.77
N GLU A 182 20.30 -14.62 -1.51
CA GLU A 182 21.27 -13.63 -2.00
C GLU A 182 20.56 -12.52 -2.80
N LYS A 183 19.61 -12.90 -3.66
CA LYS A 183 18.84 -11.97 -4.46
C LYS A 183 17.85 -11.15 -3.60
N ALA A 184 17.20 -11.79 -2.61
CA ALA A 184 16.31 -11.12 -1.67
C ALA A 184 17.04 -10.06 -0.86
N ILE A 185 18.21 -10.39 -0.27
CA ILE A 185 19.05 -9.46 0.48
C ILE A 185 19.48 -8.28 -0.40
N ASN A 186 19.88 -8.55 -1.65
CA ASN A 186 20.25 -7.49 -2.58
C ASN A 186 19.09 -6.53 -2.84
N TYR A 187 17.87 -7.02 -3.09
CA TYR A 187 16.69 -6.16 -3.29
C TYR A 187 16.31 -5.40 -2.02
N GLU A 188 16.43 -6.00 -0.84
CA GLU A 188 16.20 -5.31 0.42
C GLU A 188 17.15 -4.11 0.59
N MET A 189 18.42 -4.28 0.26
CA MET A 189 19.40 -3.19 0.31
C MET A 189 19.15 -2.12 -0.76
N LEU A 190 18.79 -2.52 -1.97
CA LEU A 190 18.42 -1.58 -3.04
C LEU A 190 17.18 -0.78 -2.68
N TYR A 191 16.18 -1.42 -2.04
CA TYR A 191 15.01 -0.71 -1.54
C TYR A 191 15.37 0.37 -0.51
N LEU A 192 16.21 0.05 0.49
CA LEU A 192 16.70 1.03 1.46
C LEU A 192 17.41 2.22 0.78
N LYS A 193 18.25 1.93 -0.21
CA LYS A 193 18.94 2.96 -0.99
C LYS A 193 17.95 3.84 -1.76
N SER A 194 16.91 3.25 -2.33
CA SER A 194 15.91 3.96 -3.14
C SER A 194 15.09 4.97 -2.34
N ILE A 195 14.72 4.62 -1.10
CA ILE A 195 13.87 5.49 -0.26
C ILE A 195 14.64 6.58 0.47
N TYR A 196 15.98 6.47 0.58
CA TYR A 196 16.80 7.31 1.46
C TYR A 196 16.60 8.80 1.21
N LYS A 197 16.78 9.29 -0.02
CA LYS A 197 16.70 10.73 -0.34
C LYS A 197 15.37 11.35 0.10
N ASN A 198 14.27 10.75 -0.33
CA ASN A 198 12.92 11.27 -0.05
C ASN A 198 12.56 11.16 1.44
N ALA A 199 12.93 10.06 2.08
CA ALA A 199 12.70 9.86 3.51
C ALA A 199 13.56 10.80 4.37
N HIS A 200 14.84 11.00 4.03
CA HIS A 200 15.72 11.93 4.72
C HIS A 200 15.15 13.35 4.69
N GLN A 201 14.84 13.85 3.50
CA GLN A 201 14.25 15.19 3.34
C GLN A 201 12.94 15.36 4.12
N LYS A 202 12.10 14.33 4.13
CA LYS A 202 10.83 14.36 4.88
C LYS A 202 11.03 14.40 6.39
N LEU A 203 12.03 13.67 6.89
CA LEU A 203 12.30 13.53 8.33
C LEU A 203 13.11 14.68 8.90
N THR A 204 14.09 15.21 8.14
CA THR A 204 15.02 16.24 8.61
C THR A 204 14.72 17.63 8.05
N GLN A 205 13.92 17.74 7.00
CA GLN A 205 13.71 18.95 6.19
C GLN A 205 14.96 19.40 5.42
N GLU A 206 15.98 18.54 5.30
CA GLU A 206 17.22 18.80 4.60
C GLU A 206 17.28 17.99 3.30
N GLU A 207 17.75 18.62 2.23
CA GLU A 207 18.01 17.92 0.97
C GLU A 207 19.37 17.25 1.01
N VAL A 208 19.45 16.00 0.60
CA VAL A 208 20.68 15.23 0.49
C VAL A 208 20.82 14.59 -0.86
N ALA A 209 22.05 14.41 -1.31
CA ALA A 209 22.35 13.60 -2.47
C ALA A 209 22.56 12.14 -2.07
N LEU A 210 22.04 11.22 -2.89
CA LEU A 210 22.34 9.81 -2.74
C LEU A 210 23.82 9.57 -3.07
N PRO A 211 24.58 8.76 -2.29
CA PRO A 211 25.94 8.37 -2.65
C PRO A 211 26.00 7.85 -4.08
N LYS A 212 26.99 8.33 -4.86
CA LYS A 212 27.07 8.03 -6.30
C LYS A 212 27.00 6.54 -6.62
N GLU A 213 27.68 5.70 -5.85
CA GLU A 213 27.67 4.25 -6.02
C GLU A 213 26.24 3.68 -5.90
N PHE A 214 25.45 4.17 -4.94
CA PHE A 214 24.06 3.75 -4.75
C PHE A 214 23.16 4.21 -5.89
N ALA A 215 23.38 5.43 -6.38
CA ALA A 215 22.69 5.92 -7.57
C ALA A 215 23.00 5.07 -8.81
N ASP A 216 24.26 4.69 -9.00
CA ASP A 216 24.71 3.84 -10.10
C ASP A 216 24.14 2.40 -10.01
N GLU A 217 23.98 1.87 -8.80
CA GLU A 217 23.33 0.57 -8.57
C GLU A 217 21.83 0.62 -8.90
N LEU A 218 21.13 1.63 -8.42
CA LEU A 218 19.71 1.82 -8.69
C LEU A 218 19.41 2.04 -10.18
N ALA A 219 20.29 2.73 -10.89
CA ALA A 219 20.17 2.96 -12.32
C ALA A 219 20.27 1.67 -13.17
N LYS A 220 20.85 0.60 -12.63
CA LYS A 220 21.01 -0.69 -13.31
C LYS A 220 19.86 -1.66 -13.08
N ILE A 221 18.89 -1.31 -12.22
CA ILE A 221 17.76 -2.19 -11.93
C ILE A 221 16.86 -2.30 -13.16
N ASP A 222 16.60 -3.54 -13.58
CA ASP A 222 15.49 -3.82 -14.47
C ASP A 222 14.20 -3.88 -13.62
N TYR A 223 13.27 -2.96 -13.86
CA TYR A 223 12.02 -2.82 -13.14
C TYR A 223 10.86 -3.61 -13.78
N ASP A 224 11.15 -4.51 -14.72
CA ASP A 224 10.13 -5.24 -15.49
C ASP A 224 10.37 -6.77 -15.51
N ILE A 225 10.71 -7.35 -14.34
CA ILE A 225 10.93 -8.78 -14.15
C ILE A 225 9.73 -9.40 -13.44
N ALA A 226 8.84 -10.06 -14.19
CA ALA A 226 7.59 -10.63 -13.70
C ALA A 226 7.77 -11.64 -12.55
N GLU A 227 8.79 -12.53 -12.62
CA GLU A 227 9.08 -13.52 -11.59
C GLU A 227 9.53 -12.87 -10.29
N ASP A 228 10.46 -11.90 -10.37
CA ASP A 228 10.98 -11.21 -9.20
C ASP A 228 9.89 -10.41 -8.47
N TYR A 229 8.97 -9.82 -9.23
CA TYR A 229 7.85 -9.08 -8.69
C TYR A 229 6.91 -9.95 -7.85
N ASN A 230 6.70 -11.19 -8.24
CA ASN A 230 5.87 -12.15 -7.51
C ASN A 230 6.63 -12.84 -6.38
N THR A 231 7.98 -12.83 -6.43
CA THR A 231 8.82 -13.55 -5.48
C THR A 231 9.33 -12.67 -4.34
N TYR A 232 9.80 -11.46 -4.66
CA TYR A 232 10.52 -10.62 -3.70
C TYR A 232 9.73 -9.36 -3.35
N ARG A 233 9.28 -9.28 -2.09
CA ARG A 233 8.56 -8.09 -1.59
C ARG A 233 9.36 -6.80 -1.83
N ALA A 234 10.66 -6.80 -1.54
CA ALA A 234 11.50 -5.62 -1.71
C ALA A 234 11.60 -5.18 -3.19
N TYR A 235 11.60 -6.12 -4.14
CA TYR A 235 11.56 -5.79 -5.56
C TYR A 235 10.19 -5.19 -5.96
N LYS A 236 9.09 -5.73 -5.44
CA LYS A 236 7.76 -5.15 -5.66
C LYS A 236 7.69 -3.71 -5.15
N GLU A 237 8.24 -3.45 -3.96
CA GLU A 237 8.33 -2.10 -3.40
C GLU A 237 9.20 -1.15 -4.26
N LEU A 238 10.36 -1.64 -4.78
CA LEU A 238 11.20 -0.88 -5.69
C LEU A 238 10.46 -0.46 -6.96
N VAL A 239 9.73 -1.38 -7.58
CA VAL A 239 8.95 -1.12 -8.79
C VAL A 239 7.82 -0.13 -8.50
N THR A 240 7.13 -0.29 -7.38
CA THR A 240 6.04 0.60 -6.95
C THR A 240 6.55 2.00 -6.64
N ASN A 241 7.65 2.11 -5.88
CA ASN A 241 8.26 3.41 -5.57
C ASN A 241 8.72 4.14 -6.83
N LYS A 242 9.25 3.42 -7.83
CA LYS A 242 9.64 4.00 -9.11
C LYS A 242 8.46 4.64 -9.85
N LEU A 243 7.26 4.08 -9.72
CA LEU A 243 6.05 4.70 -10.27
C LEU A 243 5.72 6.00 -9.52
N PHE A 244 5.78 6.00 -8.18
CA PHE A 244 5.49 7.21 -7.38
C PHE A 244 6.54 8.31 -7.55
N ASP A 245 7.83 7.97 -7.68
CA ASP A 245 8.88 8.94 -8.03
C ASP A 245 8.55 9.63 -9.36
N LYS A 246 8.16 8.86 -10.38
CA LYS A 246 7.73 9.42 -11.67
C LYS A 246 6.48 10.29 -11.55
N PHE A 247 5.58 10.01 -10.64
CA PHE A 247 4.42 10.87 -10.39
C PHE A 247 4.86 12.20 -9.80
N GLN A 248 5.74 12.20 -8.78
CA GLN A 248 6.28 13.42 -8.17
C GLN A 248 7.08 14.26 -9.17
N ASP A 249 7.90 13.63 -9.99
CA ASP A 249 8.67 14.32 -11.04
C ASP A 249 7.75 15.02 -12.07
N ASN A 250 6.53 14.55 -12.24
CA ASN A 250 5.58 15.03 -13.23
C ASN A 250 4.35 15.76 -12.62
N GLU A 251 4.29 15.97 -11.31
CA GLU A 251 3.11 16.55 -10.63
C GLU A 251 2.73 17.96 -11.13
N ASN A 252 3.73 18.70 -11.64
CA ASN A 252 3.52 20.03 -12.20
C ASN A 252 3.30 20.03 -13.73
N ASP A 253 3.23 18.87 -14.35
CA ASP A 253 2.96 18.75 -15.78
C ASP A 253 1.47 18.96 -16.08
N GLU A 254 1.18 19.36 -17.32
CA GLU A 254 -0.20 19.54 -17.77
C GLU A 254 -1.02 18.22 -17.78
N ASN A 255 -0.35 17.06 -17.97
CA ASN A 255 -0.98 15.73 -17.91
C ASN A 255 -0.07 14.70 -17.18
N PRO A 256 0.02 14.76 -15.86
CA PRO A 256 0.86 13.82 -15.10
C PRO A 256 0.37 12.37 -15.23
N TRP A 257 -0.93 12.14 -15.29
CA TRP A 257 -1.52 10.82 -15.46
C TRP A 257 -1.19 10.18 -16.81
N GLY A 258 -1.24 10.94 -17.90
CA GLY A 258 -0.90 10.44 -19.22
C GLY A 258 0.53 9.90 -19.30
N LYS A 259 1.50 10.55 -18.64
CA LYS A 259 2.88 10.07 -18.57
C LYS A 259 3.02 8.76 -17.76
N LEU A 260 2.29 8.63 -16.65
CA LEU A 260 2.28 7.40 -15.87
C LEU A 260 1.62 6.24 -16.63
N ILE A 261 0.49 6.50 -17.29
CA ILE A 261 -0.19 5.53 -18.14
C ILE A 261 0.74 5.05 -19.25
N ALA A 262 1.44 5.97 -19.93
CA ALA A 262 2.41 5.63 -20.96
C ALA A 262 3.56 4.78 -20.43
N HIS A 263 4.08 5.09 -19.23
CA HIS A 263 5.11 4.29 -18.57
C HIS A 263 4.62 2.87 -18.31
N VAL A 264 3.45 2.71 -17.67
CA VAL A 264 2.89 1.38 -17.35
C VAL A 264 2.53 0.60 -18.61
N LYS A 265 2.01 1.25 -19.66
CA LYS A 265 1.77 0.61 -20.96
C LYS A 265 3.04 0.05 -21.58
N GLY A 266 4.18 0.70 -21.40
CA GLY A 266 5.49 0.26 -21.91
C GLY A 266 6.05 -1.00 -21.26
N LEU A 267 5.57 -1.40 -20.08
CA LEU A 267 6.00 -2.61 -19.40
C LEU A 267 5.61 -3.87 -20.20
N LYS A 268 6.47 -4.90 -20.16
CA LYS A 268 6.22 -6.20 -20.81
C LYS A 268 5.48 -7.17 -19.87
N SER A 269 5.79 -7.12 -18.59
CA SER A 269 5.26 -8.01 -17.56
C SER A 269 3.79 -7.69 -17.25
N LYS A 270 2.89 -8.64 -17.55
CA LYS A 270 1.45 -8.47 -17.40
C LYS A 270 1.02 -8.28 -15.95
N ASN A 271 1.63 -9.04 -15.01
CA ASN A 271 1.36 -8.93 -13.57
C ASN A 271 1.76 -7.56 -13.02
N ILE A 272 2.96 -7.06 -13.34
CA ILE A 272 3.41 -5.73 -12.93
C ILE A 272 2.48 -4.66 -13.50
N LYS A 273 2.19 -4.74 -14.79
CA LYS A 273 1.28 -3.80 -15.46
C LYS A 273 -0.09 -3.76 -14.79
N ALA A 274 -0.70 -4.92 -14.52
CA ALA A 274 -2.00 -5.00 -13.88
C ALA A 274 -1.98 -4.42 -12.46
N ASP A 275 -0.96 -4.75 -11.67
CA ASP A 275 -0.85 -4.32 -10.28
C ASP A 275 -0.57 -2.81 -10.17
N LEU A 276 0.35 -2.26 -10.98
CA LEU A 276 0.60 -0.83 -11.02
C LEU A 276 -0.62 -0.03 -11.54
N THR A 277 -1.36 -0.59 -12.49
CA THR A 277 -2.59 0.06 -12.99
C THR A 277 -3.68 0.16 -11.90
N ARG A 278 -3.70 -0.72 -10.90
CA ARG A 278 -4.63 -0.62 -9.76
C ARG A 278 -4.46 0.69 -8.99
N TYR A 279 -3.24 1.20 -8.87
CA TYR A 279 -3.01 2.50 -8.21
C TYR A 279 -3.73 3.64 -8.93
N PHE A 280 -4.01 3.51 -10.23
CA PHE A 280 -4.77 4.51 -10.98
C PHE A 280 -6.22 4.63 -10.54
N ILE A 281 -6.79 3.62 -9.88
CA ILE A 281 -8.17 3.68 -9.35
C ILE A 281 -8.30 4.83 -8.34
N SER A 282 -7.33 4.99 -7.45
CA SER A 282 -7.30 6.12 -6.50
C SER A 282 -7.07 7.47 -7.19
N GLY A 283 -6.50 7.45 -8.38
CA GLY A 283 -6.31 8.63 -9.23
C GLY A 283 -7.60 9.11 -9.90
N VAL A 284 -8.61 8.26 -10.07
CA VAL A 284 -9.92 8.66 -10.60
C VAL A 284 -10.61 9.57 -9.60
N SER A 285 -10.68 10.87 -9.87
CA SER A 285 -11.03 11.88 -8.89
C SER A 285 -11.75 13.07 -9.52
N VAL A 286 -12.60 13.73 -8.75
CA VAL A 286 -13.25 14.98 -9.12
C VAL A 286 -12.28 16.16 -9.28
N ALA A 287 -11.02 16.00 -8.86
CA ALA A 287 -9.97 16.99 -9.04
C ALA A 287 -9.37 16.99 -10.47
N ASN A 288 -9.56 15.90 -11.22
CA ASN A 288 -9.06 15.77 -12.60
C ASN A 288 -10.03 16.33 -13.61
N THR A 289 -9.52 16.62 -14.81
CA THR A 289 -10.37 16.90 -15.96
C THR A 289 -11.14 15.65 -16.41
N PRO A 290 -12.26 15.79 -17.13
CA PRO A 290 -12.99 14.65 -17.69
C PRO A 290 -12.11 13.76 -18.58
N GLU A 291 -11.19 14.35 -19.34
CA GLU A 291 -10.27 13.68 -20.26
C GLU A 291 -9.25 12.82 -19.48
N GLU A 292 -8.65 13.36 -18.41
CA GLU A 292 -7.75 12.61 -17.54
C GLU A 292 -8.45 11.42 -16.89
N ASN A 293 -9.66 11.61 -16.36
CA ASN A 293 -10.45 10.52 -15.82
C ASN A 293 -10.80 9.46 -16.85
N ALA A 294 -11.17 9.86 -18.08
CA ALA A 294 -11.48 8.93 -19.16
C ALA A 294 -10.26 8.07 -19.55
N GLU A 295 -9.07 8.67 -19.60
CA GLU A 295 -7.81 7.98 -19.88
C GLU A 295 -7.45 6.98 -18.79
N LEU A 296 -7.56 7.37 -17.50
CA LEU A 296 -7.36 6.49 -16.34
C LEU A 296 -8.33 5.31 -16.37
N ILE A 297 -9.63 5.57 -16.50
CA ILE A 297 -10.68 4.55 -16.52
C ILE A 297 -10.44 3.54 -17.66
N LYS A 298 -10.08 4.03 -18.85
CA LYS A 298 -9.74 3.17 -19.99
C LYS A 298 -8.56 2.27 -19.67
N SER A 299 -7.46 2.83 -19.17
CA SER A 299 -6.26 2.09 -18.82
C SER A 299 -6.54 1.01 -17.76
N ILE A 300 -7.34 1.33 -16.74
CA ILE A 300 -7.73 0.38 -15.69
C ILE A 300 -8.53 -0.77 -16.29
N LYS A 301 -9.57 -0.49 -17.08
CA LYS A 301 -10.43 -1.53 -17.68
C LYS A 301 -9.68 -2.46 -18.64
N GLU A 302 -8.65 -1.94 -19.33
CA GLU A 302 -7.82 -2.74 -20.23
C GLU A 302 -6.88 -3.71 -19.49
N ASN A 303 -6.35 -3.33 -18.34
CA ASN A 303 -5.25 -4.03 -17.67
C ASN A 303 -5.64 -4.74 -16.37
N VAL A 304 -6.67 -4.31 -15.66
CA VAL A 304 -7.13 -4.89 -14.40
C VAL A 304 -8.26 -5.89 -14.66
N LYS A 305 -8.13 -7.10 -14.13
CA LYS A 305 -9.15 -8.17 -14.23
C LYS A 305 -9.75 -8.56 -12.87
N ASP A 306 -9.18 -8.04 -11.79
CA ASP A 306 -9.65 -8.28 -10.44
C ASP A 306 -11.04 -7.64 -10.24
N THR A 307 -12.02 -8.47 -9.85
CA THR A 307 -13.41 -8.02 -9.69
C THR A 307 -13.60 -7.04 -8.54
N ALA A 308 -12.82 -7.16 -7.45
CA ALA A 308 -12.91 -6.23 -6.33
C ALA A 308 -12.38 -4.85 -6.71
N ALA A 309 -11.25 -4.81 -7.43
CA ALA A 309 -10.68 -3.59 -7.98
C ALA A 309 -11.64 -2.90 -8.99
N LEU A 310 -12.27 -3.67 -9.87
CA LEU A 310 -13.24 -3.13 -10.83
C LEU A 310 -14.52 -2.60 -10.13
N LYS A 311 -14.99 -3.25 -9.07
CA LYS A 311 -16.09 -2.71 -8.24
C LYS A 311 -15.70 -1.38 -7.57
N GLU A 312 -14.45 -1.24 -7.14
CA GLU A 312 -13.96 0.03 -6.59
C GLU A 312 -13.91 1.12 -7.67
N LEU A 313 -13.45 0.78 -8.89
CA LEU A 313 -13.52 1.69 -10.02
C LEU A 313 -14.96 2.14 -10.31
N ASP A 314 -15.93 1.22 -10.30
CA ASP A 314 -17.33 1.56 -10.52
C ASP A 314 -17.87 2.51 -9.45
N ARG A 315 -17.46 2.35 -8.18
CA ARG A 315 -17.79 3.31 -7.10
C ARG A 315 -17.19 4.69 -7.39
N ARG A 316 -15.93 4.75 -7.82
CA ARG A 316 -15.29 6.02 -8.18
C ARG A 316 -15.99 6.72 -9.35
N ILE A 317 -16.37 5.95 -10.38
CA ILE A 317 -17.15 6.47 -11.51
C ILE A 317 -18.51 7.03 -11.04
N ALA A 318 -19.20 6.31 -10.16
CA ALA A 318 -20.46 6.78 -9.58
C ALA A 318 -20.31 8.10 -8.81
N VAL A 319 -19.19 8.29 -8.10
CA VAL A 319 -18.85 9.55 -7.42
C VAL A 319 -18.66 10.68 -8.44
N LEU A 320 -17.92 10.45 -9.54
CA LEU A 320 -17.74 11.45 -10.60
C LEU A 320 -19.09 11.88 -11.20
N GLU A 321 -19.97 10.92 -11.49
CA GLU A 321 -21.30 11.21 -12.05
C GLU A 321 -22.18 11.99 -11.06
N ARG A 322 -22.13 11.69 -9.78
CA ARG A 322 -22.89 12.38 -8.74
C ARG A 322 -22.42 13.81 -8.51
N LEU A 323 -21.11 14.07 -8.66
CA LEU A 323 -20.49 15.37 -8.33
C LEU A 323 -20.13 16.20 -9.57
N LYS A 324 -20.58 15.80 -10.77
CA LYS A 324 -20.30 16.57 -11.98
C LYS A 324 -21.04 17.91 -11.99
N PRO A 325 -20.53 18.91 -12.74
CA PRO A 325 -21.23 20.18 -12.91
C PRO A 325 -22.68 20.01 -13.35
N GLY A 326 -23.58 20.80 -12.77
CA GLY A 326 -25.02 20.78 -13.03
C GLY A 326 -25.83 19.81 -12.18
N THR A 327 -25.21 18.89 -11.43
CA THR A 327 -25.90 18.03 -10.45
C THR A 327 -26.19 18.77 -9.15
N ASP A 328 -27.06 18.20 -8.33
CA ASP A 328 -27.37 18.76 -7.02
C ASP A 328 -26.18 18.69 -6.08
N PHE A 329 -25.87 19.81 -5.41
CA PHE A 329 -24.83 19.82 -4.40
C PHE A 329 -25.31 19.06 -3.16
N PRO A 330 -24.53 18.08 -2.64
CA PRO A 330 -24.89 17.32 -1.46
C PRO A 330 -25.11 18.23 -0.26
N PRO A 331 -26.19 18.05 0.53
CA PRO A 331 -26.45 18.88 1.69
C PRO A 331 -25.44 18.59 2.81
N PHE A 332 -25.19 19.60 3.63
CA PHE A 332 -24.43 19.46 4.88
C PHE A 332 -25.10 20.17 6.03
N THR A 333 -24.74 19.82 7.24
CA THR A 333 -25.00 20.56 8.46
C THR A 333 -23.66 20.76 9.19
N ALA A 334 -23.38 22.00 9.57
CA ALA A 334 -22.20 22.38 10.31
C ALA A 334 -22.56 23.40 11.39
N GLU A 335 -21.65 23.73 12.29
CA GLU A 335 -21.92 24.67 13.38
C GLU A 335 -21.24 26.00 13.13
N ASP A 336 -21.90 27.11 13.49
CA ASP A 336 -21.28 28.43 13.49
C ASP A 336 -20.37 28.65 14.75
N LEU A 337 -19.77 29.83 14.87
CA LEU A 337 -18.90 30.17 15.98
C LEU A 337 -19.60 30.12 17.36
N ASN A 338 -20.91 30.24 17.39
CA ASN A 338 -21.73 30.17 18.59
C ASN A 338 -22.22 28.72 18.88
N GLY A 339 -21.88 27.76 18.03
CA GLY A 339 -22.35 26.38 18.15
C GLY A 339 -23.78 26.17 17.62
N LYS A 340 -24.33 27.14 16.90
CA LYS A 340 -25.65 27.00 16.28
C LYS A 340 -25.54 26.20 14.98
N PRO A 341 -26.40 25.19 14.77
CA PRO A 341 -26.44 24.44 13.52
C PRO A 341 -26.79 25.35 12.34
N VAL A 342 -26.01 25.26 11.28
CA VAL A 342 -26.22 25.91 9.98
C VAL A 342 -26.39 24.81 8.93
N SER A 343 -27.60 24.74 8.38
CA SER A 343 -27.92 23.80 7.30
C SER A 343 -27.61 24.42 5.94
N TYR A 344 -27.09 23.59 5.01
CA TYR A 344 -26.92 23.98 3.61
C TYR A 344 -28.20 24.55 2.98
N GLU A 345 -29.36 24.02 3.34
CA GLU A 345 -30.68 24.52 2.85
C GLU A 345 -30.88 26.03 3.06
N SER A 346 -30.29 26.59 4.12
CA SER A 346 -30.35 28.05 4.38
C SER A 346 -29.47 28.89 3.44
N LEU A 347 -28.61 28.25 2.68
CA LEU A 347 -27.60 28.89 1.80
C LEU A 347 -27.82 28.54 0.32
N LYS A 348 -28.63 27.54 -0.02
CA LYS A 348 -28.68 26.90 -1.33
C LYS A 348 -29.07 27.83 -2.50
N ASP A 349 -29.84 28.87 -2.25
CA ASP A 349 -30.32 29.82 -3.28
C ASP A 349 -29.27 30.90 -3.62
N LYS A 350 -28.03 30.73 -3.23
CA LYS A 350 -26.93 31.68 -3.41
C LYS A 350 -25.86 31.13 -4.34
N LEU A 351 -25.01 32.05 -4.84
CA LEU A 351 -23.71 31.66 -5.38
C LEU A 351 -22.75 31.52 -4.19
N LEU A 352 -22.26 30.30 -3.95
CA LEU A 352 -21.37 29.98 -2.82
C LEU A 352 -19.98 29.63 -3.35
N TYR A 353 -18.94 30.29 -2.81
CA TYR A 353 -17.58 29.83 -2.89
C TYR A 353 -17.20 29.24 -1.52
N ILE A 354 -17.05 27.92 -1.51
CA ILE A 354 -16.88 27.14 -0.27
C ILE A 354 -15.43 26.68 -0.20
N ASP A 355 -14.76 26.88 0.93
CA ASP A 355 -13.48 26.25 1.23
C ASP A 355 -13.58 25.27 2.41
N VAL A 356 -12.90 24.16 2.30
CA VAL A 356 -12.73 23.17 3.37
C VAL A 356 -11.28 23.20 3.82
N TRP A 357 -11.07 23.47 5.10
CA TRP A 357 -9.74 23.72 5.66
C TRP A 357 -9.56 23.21 7.09
N ALA A 358 -8.35 23.33 7.64
CA ALA A 358 -8.08 23.09 9.06
C ALA A 358 -6.88 23.92 9.54
N THR A 359 -6.79 24.16 10.85
CA THR A 359 -5.71 24.94 11.47
C THR A 359 -4.33 24.29 11.34
N TRP A 360 -4.25 23.00 11.27
CA TRP A 360 -3.02 22.20 11.06
C TRP A 360 -2.61 22.09 9.59
N CYS A 361 -3.45 22.50 8.67
CA CYS A 361 -3.21 22.39 7.22
C CYS A 361 -2.36 23.57 6.74
N LYS A 362 -1.05 23.40 6.64
CA LYS A 362 -0.12 24.45 6.17
C LYS A 362 -0.50 25.02 4.79
N PRO A 363 -0.87 24.20 3.76
CA PRO A 363 -1.32 24.74 2.48
C PRO A 363 -2.60 25.60 2.61
N CYS A 364 -3.53 25.22 3.51
CA CYS A 364 -4.74 25.99 3.76
C CYS A 364 -4.40 27.39 4.33
N ILE A 365 -3.50 27.42 5.32
CA ILE A 365 -3.05 28.69 5.95
C ILE A 365 -2.39 29.63 4.93
N LYS A 366 -1.64 29.07 3.95
CA LYS A 366 -1.04 29.87 2.87
C LYS A 366 -2.07 30.56 1.96
N GLU A 367 -3.28 30.00 1.84
CA GLU A 367 -4.36 30.58 1.02
C GLU A 367 -5.13 31.71 1.74
N ILE A 368 -4.99 31.88 3.07
CA ILE A 368 -5.74 32.89 3.85
C ILE A 368 -5.56 34.32 3.30
N PRO A 369 -4.33 34.80 3.00
CA PRO A 369 -4.16 36.14 2.45
C PRO A 369 -4.89 36.34 1.12
N SER A 370 -4.81 35.35 0.23
CA SER A 370 -5.46 35.37 -1.08
C SER A 370 -6.99 35.29 -0.94
N MET A 371 -7.50 34.51 0.03
CA MET A 371 -8.93 34.43 0.33
C MET A 371 -9.46 35.80 0.80
N LYS A 372 -8.75 36.50 1.69
CA LYS A 372 -9.13 37.84 2.15
C LYS A 372 -9.16 38.83 0.99
N ALA A 373 -8.15 38.81 0.13
CA ALA A 373 -8.09 39.68 -1.04
C ALA A 373 -9.24 39.37 -2.04
N LEU A 374 -9.59 38.08 -2.19
CA LEU A 374 -10.71 37.66 -3.02
C LEU A 374 -12.04 38.14 -2.43
N GLN A 375 -12.28 37.99 -1.13
CA GLN A 375 -13.47 38.47 -0.45
C GLN A 375 -13.64 39.98 -0.57
N GLU A 376 -12.57 40.78 -0.41
CA GLU A 376 -12.61 42.21 -0.60
C GLU A 376 -12.92 42.60 -2.04
N ALA A 377 -12.34 41.92 -3.03
CA ALA A 377 -12.60 42.16 -4.46
C ALA A 377 -14.06 41.89 -4.85
N TYR A 378 -14.75 41.04 -4.12
CA TYR A 378 -16.16 40.70 -4.38
C TYR A 378 -17.14 41.33 -3.35
N LYS A 379 -16.69 42.28 -2.55
CA LYS A 379 -17.54 42.97 -1.61
C LYS A 379 -18.71 43.67 -2.33
N GLY A 380 -19.93 43.41 -1.88
CA GLY A 380 -21.14 43.91 -2.52
C GLY A 380 -21.58 43.16 -3.80
N LYS A 381 -20.87 42.10 -4.20
CA LYS A 381 -21.31 41.22 -5.28
C LYS A 381 -22.15 40.07 -4.74
N PRO A 382 -23.05 39.47 -5.54
CA PRO A 382 -23.94 38.41 -5.08
C PRO A 382 -23.21 37.03 -4.98
N VAL A 383 -22.07 36.98 -4.32
CA VAL A 383 -21.34 35.77 -3.97
C VAL A 383 -21.12 35.69 -2.47
N THR A 384 -21.35 34.52 -1.90
CA THR A 384 -21.19 34.25 -0.47
C THR A 384 -20.00 33.32 -0.27
N PHE A 385 -19.06 33.72 0.58
CA PHE A 385 -17.90 32.93 0.97
C PHE A 385 -18.23 32.12 2.22
N VAL A 386 -17.99 30.81 2.16
CA VAL A 386 -18.26 29.87 3.26
C VAL A 386 -16.99 29.07 3.52
N SER A 387 -16.48 29.13 4.74
CA SER A 387 -15.30 28.36 5.17
C SER A 387 -15.73 27.30 6.16
N ILE A 388 -15.48 26.03 5.86
CA ILE A 388 -15.83 24.88 6.69
C ILE A 388 -14.55 24.26 7.24
N SER A 389 -14.34 24.42 8.56
CA SER A 389 -13.23 23.76 9.25
C SER A 389 -13.55 22.31 9.54
N VAL A 390 -12.56 21.45 9.32
CA VAL A 390 -12.58 20.02 9.66
C VAL A 390 -11.61 19.67 10.78
N ASP A 391 -11.29 20.65 11.63
CA ASP A 391 -10.45 20.44 12.81
C ASP A 391 -11.06 19.41 13.77
N GLN A 392 -10.20 18.68 14.48
CA GLN A 392 -10.65 17.84 15.59
C GLN A 392 -10.94 18.68 16.84
N ASP A 393 -10.17 19.76 17.02
CA ASP A 393 -10.30 20.69 18.13
C ASP A 393 -11.04 21.95 17.68
N LYS A 394 -12.31 22.05 18.13
CA LYS A 394 -13.19 23.19 17.84
C LYS A 394 -12.66 24.52 18.41
N GLU A 395 -12.02 24.49 19.58
CA GLU A 395 -11.49 25.71 20.21
C GLU A 395 -10.24 26.22 19.48
N ALA A 396 -9.42 25.30 18.94
CA ALA A 396 -8.31 25.68 18.05
C ALA A 396 -8.81 26.37 16.79
N TRP A 397 -9.90 25.88 16.18
CA TRP A 397 -10.57 26.54 15.05
C TRP A 397 -11.07 27.94 15.41
N LYS A 398 -11.82 28.10 16.52
CA LYS A 398 -12.33 29.41 16.95
C LYS A 398 -11.19 30.42 17.19
N ALA A 399 -10.13 29.97 17.86
CA ALA A 399 -8.96 30.81 18.11
C ALA A 399 -8.29 31.24 16.80
N ALA A 400 -8.19 30.35 15.81
CA ALA A 400 -7.63 30.67 14.49
C ALA A 400 -8.51 31.66 13.73
N VAL A 401 -9.83 31.52 13.74
CA VAL A 401 -10.76 32.46 13.10
C VAL A 401 -10.57 33.88 13.68
N GLN A 402 -10.45 34.00 15.01
CA GLN A 402 -10.22 35.29 15.68
C GLN A 402 -8.84 35.87 15.40
N ARG A 403 -7.78 35.05 15.54
CA ARG A 403 -6.40 35.46 15.33
C ARG A 403 -6.18 35.96 13.90
N GLU A 404 -6.66 35.20 12.94
CA GLU A 404 -6.53 35.52 11.53
C GLU A 404 -7.58 36.50 11.04
N LYS A 405 -8.55 36.90 11.87
CA LYS A 405 -9.65 37.80 11.50
C LYS A 405 -10.34 37.36 10.22
N LEU A 406 -10.75 36.09 10.19
CA LEU A 406 -11.41 35.50 9.01
C LEU A 406 -12.81 36.08 8.87
N SER A 407 -13.20 36.42 7.64
CA SER A 407 -14.52 36.95 7.28
C SER A 407 -15.33 35.91 6.51
N GLY A 408 -16.55 36.26 6.12
CA GLY A 408 -17.48 35.28 5.50
C GLY A 408 -18.15 34.38 6.54
N ILE A 409 -18.85 33.37 6.08
CA ILE A 409 -19.55 32.42 6.95
C ILE A 409 -18.51 31.39 7.40
N GLN A 410 -18.22 31.36 8.71
CA GLN A 410 -17.28 30.43 9.32
C GLN A 410 -18.04 29.31 9.97
N LEU A 411 -17.80 28.08 9.53
CA LEU A 411 -18.48 26.86 9.98
C LEU A 411 -17.47 25.81 10.44
N TYR A 412 -17.94 24.92 11.28
CA TYR A 412 -17.16 23.80 11.83
C TYR A 412 -17.90 22.49 11.65
N THR A 413 -17.18 21.46 11.20
CA THR A 413 -17.64 20.06 11.25
C THR A 413 -16.50 19.14 11.69
N ASN A 414 -16.81 18.10 12.46
CA ASN A 414 -15.81 17.12 12.89
C ASN A 414 -15.89 15.87 12.00
N LEU A 415 -14.84 15.58 11.26
CA LEU A 415 -14.80 14.44 10.33
C LEU A 415 -14.88 13.07 11.03
N SER A 416 -14.44 12.95 12.29
CA SER A 416 -14.57 11.69 13.03
C SER A 416 -16.01 11.38 13.39
N MET A 417 -16.86 12.41 13.50
CA MET A 417 -18.30 12.31 13.79
C MET A 417 -19.17 12.40 12.52
N ASN A 418 -18.63 12.95 11.43
CA ASN A 418 -19.35 13.19 10.17
C ASN A 418 -18.56 12.60 8.98
N ARG A 419 -18.48 11.27 8.93
CA ARG A 419 -17.84 10.55 7.82
C ARG A 419 -18.51 10.82 6.47
N ASP A 420 -19.82 11.01 6.47
CA ASP A 420 -20.60 11.30 5.27
C ASP A 420 -20.10 12.59 4.57
N PHE A 421 -19.53 13.54 5.32
CA PHE A 421 -18.98 14.75 4.75
C PHE A 421 -17.80 14.46 3.82
N ILE A 422 -16.93 13.51 4.19
CA ILE A 422 -15.80 13.07 3.35
C ILE A 422 -16.33 12.42 2.07
N ASP A 423 -17.25 11.47 2.21
CA ASP A 423 -17.77 10.68 1.09
C ASP A 423 -18.66 11.51 0.16
N ASN A 424 -19.45 12.42 0.73
CA ASN A 424 -20.35 13.28 -0.04
C ASN A 424 -19.62 14.20 -1.01
N TYR A 425 -18.41 14.68 -0.67
CA TYR A 425 -17.64 15.62 -1.48
C TYR A 425 -16.37 15.03 -2.07
N ASP A 426 -16.15 13.73 -1.93
CA ASP A 426 -14.92 13.05 -2.37
C ASP A 426 -13.66 13.79 -1.86
N LEU A 427 -13.62 14.04 -0.56
CA LEU A 427 -12.52 14.75 0.08
C LEU A 427 -11.31 13.83 0.27
N SER A 428 -10.43 13.80 -0.70
CA SER A 428 -9.13 13.11 -0.60
C SER A 428 -8.05 13.94 0.11
N GLY A 429 -8.32 15.23 0.36
CA GLY A 429 -7.40 16.15 1.03
C GLY A 429 -7.95 17.58 1.11
N ILE A 430 -7.26 18.40 1.88
CA ILE A 430 -7.51 19.84 2.04
C ILE A 430 -6.24 20.65 1.71
N PRO A 431 -6.36 21.91 1.24
CA PRO A 431 -7.61 22.64 1.04
C PRO A 431 -8.43 22.12 -0.14
N ARG A 432 -9.74 22.20 -0.04
CA ARG A 432 -10.68 21.94 -1.13
C ARG A 432 -11.56 23.17 -1.32
N PHE A 433 -11.67 23.64 -2.58
CA PHE A 433 -12.54 24.75 -2.94
C PHE A 433 -13.66 24.26 -3.84
N MET A 434 -14.86 24.81 -3.66
CA MET A 434 -16.05 24.43 -4.43
C MET A 434 -16.85 25.67 -4.82
N LEU A 435 -17.44 25.68 -6.02
CA LEU A 435 -18.36 26.72 -6.44
C LEU A 435 -19.73 26.11 -6.72
N VAL A 436 -20.75 26.65 -6.09
CA VAL A 436 -22.14 26.16 -6.14
C VAL A 436 -23.06 27.35 -6.42
N LYS A 437 -24.03 27.18 -7.30
CA LYS A 437 -25.04 28.21 -7.61
C LYS A 437 -26.45 27.62 -7.59
N ASN A 438 -27.33 28.22 -6.79
CA ASN A 438 -28.74 27.83 -6.71
C ASN A 438 -28.91 26.30 -6.51
N GLY A 439 -28.17 25.72 -5.60
CA GLY A 439 -28.21 24.28 -5.29
C GLY A 439 -27.48 23.36 -6.26
N LYS A 440 -26.93 23.89 -7.35
CA LYS A 440 -26.23 23.10 -8.36
C LYS A 440 -24.72 23.29 -8.31
N ILE A 441 -23.99 22.22 -8.49
CA ILE A 441 -22.53 22.24 -8.59
C ILE A 441 -22.12 22.99 -9.87
N ILE A 442 -21.29 24.00 -9.73
CA ILE A 442 -20.55 24.61 -10.84
C ILE A 442 -19.18 23.94 -10.94
N SER A 443 -18.50 23.80 -9.80
CA SER A 443 -17.23 23.07 -9.69
C SER A 443 -17.10 22.52 -8.28
N ILE A 444 -16.87 21.20 -8.18
CA ILE A 444 -16.59 20.53 -6.91
C ILE A 444 -15.10 20.58 -6.56
N SER A 445 -14.26 20.99 -7.50
CA SER A 445 -12.82 21.26 -7.34
C SER A 445 -12.49 22.58 -8.03
N ALA A 446 -12.95 23.70 -7.43
CA ALA A 446 -12.74 25.04 -7.94
C ALA A 446 -11.28 25.50 -7.75
N PRO A 447 -10.79 26.43 -8.59
CA PRO A 447 -9.47 27.04 -8.41
C PRO A 447 -9.30 27.64 -7.02
N ARG A 448 -8.05 27.61 -6.52
CA ARG A 448 -7.67 28.21 -5.24
C ARG A 448 -7.80 29.73 -5.26
N PRO A 449 -7.96 30.42 -4.11
CA PRO A 449 -8.00 31.88 -4.06
C PRO A 449 -6.77 32.56 -4.66
N SER A 450 -5.59 31.91 -4.59
CA SER A 450 -4.34 32.39 -5.18
C SER A 450 -4.25 32.22 -6.71
N ASP A 451 -5.11 31.40 -7.30
CA ASP A 451 -5.16 31.16 -8.76
C ASP A 451 -6.03 32.22 -9.44
N ALA A 452 -5.50 32.89 -10.47
CA ALA A 452 -6.24 33.90 -11.24
C ALA A 452 -7.55 33.36 -11.85
N LYS A 453 -7.60 32.06 -12.19
CA LYS A 453 -8.77 31.38 -12.75
C LYS A 453 -10.00 31.41 -11.81
N VAL A 454 -9.80 31.60 -10.50
CA VAL A 454 -10.93 31.69 -9.56
C VAL A 454 -11.84 32.86 -9.87
N LYS A 455 -11.25 34.02 -10.23
CA LYS A 455 -12.01 35.22 -10.59
C LYS A 455 -12.78 35.03 -11.88
N GLU A 456 -12.18 34.37 -12.88
CA GLU A 456 -12.84 34.03 -14.15
C GLU A 456 -14.05 33.15 -13.87
N LEU A 457 -13.89 32.09 -13.07
CA LEU A 457 -14.94 31.16 -12.72
C LEU A 457 -16.10 31.84 -11.94
N ILE A 458 -15.79 32.65 -10.94
CA ILE A 458 -16.82 33.38 -10.19
C ILE A 458 -17.55 34.37 -11.09
N ASN A 459 -16.82 35.19 -11.89
CA ASN A 459 -17.43 36.20 -12.78
C ASN A 459 -18.36 35.58 -13.83
N ALA A 460 -18.01 34.41 -14.35
CA ALA A 460 -18.87 33.68 -15.30
C ALA A 460 -20.19 33.18 -14.67
N ASN A 461 -20.31 33.24 -13.32
CA ASN A 461 -21.45 32.70 -12.59
C ASN A 461 -22.17 33.75 -11.69
N LEU A 462 -21.78 35.02 -11.73
CA LEU A 462 -22.45 36.11 -11.00
C LEU A 462 -23.88 36.38 -11.44
#